data_7dcb3079c1ca208e7f8078487a904a4d
#
_entry.id   7dcb3079c1ca208e7f8078487a904a4d
#
_cell.length_a   1.000
_cell.length_b   1.000
_cell.length_c   1.000
_cell.angle_alpha   90.00
_cell.angle_beta   90.00
_cell.angle_gamma   90.00
#
_symmetry.space_group_name_H-M   'P 1'
#
loop_
_entity.id
_entity.type
_entity.pdbx_description
1 polymer ?
#
loop_
_entity_poly.entity_id
_entity_poly.type
_entity_poly.pdbx_seq_one_letter_code
_entity_poly.pdbx_strand_id
1 'polypeptide(L)'
;MENTETLPLISIIVPVYNVKNYLEKCLQSICGQTYKNLEIILIDDGSSDGSGELCDLFAQRDGRIKVIHQTNAGQSAARNRGLAVAQGELLGFVDSDDWIEPDMYEFLYHLLKENGADISICSHYIETAVKTRVKHSSGQFSSFSREEAIRTLVEDKRIRNYMWDKLYKRQLFAGIYFPVNRVFEDIAVSVSYTHLRAH
;
A
#
# COMPACT_ATOMS: atom_id res chain seq x y z
N MET A 1 -34.41 8.71 5.12
CA MET A 1 -33.13 9.01 5.79
C MET A 1 -32.10 8.13 5.13
N GLU A 2 -31.30 8.68 4.23
CA GLU A 2 -30.18 7.96 3.65
C GLU A 2 -29.21 7.65 4.77
N ASN A 3 -28.99 6.37 5.01
CA ASN A 3 -27.96 5.88 5.93
C ASN A 3 -26.64 6.18 5.24
N THR A 4 -26.06 7.35 5.46
CA THR A 4 -24.71 7.68 4.99
C THR A 4 -23.73 6.83 5.78
N GLU A 5 -23.51 5.62 5.29
CA GLU A 5 -22.50 4.73 5.84
C GLU A 5 -21.14 5.46 5.75
N THR A 6 -20.56 5.76 6.89
CA THR A 6 -19.25 6.41 6.92
C THR A 6 -18.22 5.45 6.35
N LEU A 7 -17.54 5.86 5.28
CA LEU A 7 -16.47 5.09 4.68
C LEU A 7 -15.35 4.86 5.72
N PRO A 8 -14.80 3.63 5.85
CA PRO A 8 -13.70 3.36 6.77
C PRO A 8 -12.45 4.16 6.39
N LEU A 9 -11.64 4.51 7.36
CA LEU A 9 -10.36 5.19 7.13
C LEU A 9 -9.36 4.22 6.51
N ILE A 10 -8.72 4.62 5.41
CA ILE A 10 -7.59 3.91 4.80
C ILE A 10 -6.30 4.65 5.16
N SER A 11 -5.35 3.97 5.80
CA SER A 11 -3.99 4.47 5.99
C SER A 11 -3.10 4.02 4.83
N ILE A 12 -2.56 4.96 4.09
CA ILE A 12 -1.61 4.70 3.00
C ILE A 12 -0.20 4.97 3.52
N ILE A 13 0.64 3.94 3.56
CA ILE A 13 2.02 4.00 4.05
C ILE A 13 2.96 4.09 2.85
N VAL A 14 3.78 5.14 2.82
CA VAL A 14 4.72 5.44 1.74
C VAL A 14 6.13 5.59 2.32
N PRO A 15 6.99 4.57 2.21
CA PRO A 15 8.41 4.72 2.54
C PRO A 15 9.10 5.57 1.48
N VAL A 16 9.89 6.55 1.89
CA VAL A 16 10.57 7.52 1.02
C VAL A 16 12.06 7.49 1.32
N TYR A 17 12.90 7.27 0.31
CA TYR A 17 14.35 7.39 0.43
C TYR A 17 15.01 7.73 -0.91
N ASN A 18 15.52 8.96 -1.04
CA ASN A 18 16.26 9.43 -2.21
C ASN A 18 15.54 9.19 -3.56
N VAL A 19 14.28 9.62 -3.67
CA VAL A 19 13.40 9.40 -4.83
C VAL A 19 12.80 10.68 -5.39
N LYS A 20 13.43 11.83 -5.18
CA LYS A 20 12.93 13.16 -5.53
C LYS A 20 12.33 13.26 -6.94
N ASN A 21 12.95 12.61 -7.91
CA ASN A 21 12.54 12.69 -9.32
C ASN A 21 11.19 12.02 -9.62
N TYR A 22 10.74 11.11 -8.76
CA TYR A 22 9.50 10.33 -8.92
C TYR A 22 8.43 10.73 -7.90
N LEU A 23 8.86 11.20 -6.73
CA LEU A 23 8.03 11.40 -5.55
C LEU A 23 6.87 12.36 -5.79
N GLU A 24 7.04 13.42 -6.59
CA GLU A 24 5.98 14.37 -6.88
C GLU A 24 4.81 13.70 -7.61
N LYS A 25 5.08 12.88 -8.65
CA LYS A 25 4.06 12.13 -9.39
C LYS A 25 3.35 11.13 -8.46
N CYS A 26 4.10 10.43 -7.61
CA CYS A 26 3.57 9.52 -6.60
C CYS A 26 2.59 10.23 -5.68
N LEU A 27 3.00 11.30 -5.01
CA LEU A 27 2.18 12.02 -4.05
C LEU A 27 0.93 12.65 -4.70
N GLN A 28 1.07 13.22 -5.91
CA GLN A 28 -0.08 13.73 -6.66
C GLN A 28 -1.11 12.64 -6.94
N SER A 29 -0.68 11.42 -7.29
CA SER A 29 -1.58 10.31 -7.56
C SER A 29 -2.32 9.82 -6.32
N ILE A 30 -1.66 9.84 -5.15
CA ILE A 30 -2.27 9.48 -3.86
C ILE A 30 -3.25 10.57 -3.39
N CYS A 31 -2.86 11.84 -3.46
CA CYS A 31 -3.72 12.96 -3.08
C CYS A 31 -4.96 13.07 -3.97
N GLY A 32 -4.83 12.67 -5.25
CA GLY A 32 -5.88 12.68 -6.26
C GLY A 32 -6.90 11.55 -6.17
N GLN A 33 -6.78 10.62 -5.24
CA GLN A 33 -7.69 9.48 -5.14
C GLN A 33 -9.16 9.89 -4.99
N THR A 34 -10.06 9.13 -5.65
CA THR A 34 -11.52 9.31 -5.54
C THR A 34 -12.03 8.93 -4.16
N TYR A 35 -11.47 7.93 -3.52
CA TYR A 35 -11.73 7.61 -2.11
C TYR A 35 -11.18 8.71 -1.21
N LYS A 36 -12.04 9.37 -0.41
CA LYS A 36 -11.67 10.60 0.32
C LYS A 36 -11.22 10.40 1.76
N ASN A 37 -11.70 9.34 2.42
CA ASN A 37 -11.37 9.09 3.83
C ASN A 37 -10.02 8.40 3.97
N LEU A 38 -8.94 9.15 3.71
CA LEU A 38 -7.55 8.70 3.70
C LEU A 38 -6.74 9.40 4.79
N GLU A 39 -5.80 8.69 5.40
CA GLU A 39 -4.58 9.25 5.99
C GLU A 39 -3.37 8.77 5.18
N ILE A 40 -2.46 9.67 4.87
CA ILE A 40 -1.29 9.42 4.05
C ILE A 40 -0.07 9.57 4.97
N ILE A 41 0.68 8.48 5.16
CA ILE A 41 1.80 8.42 6.11
C ILE A 41 3.08 8.30 5.32
N LEU A 42 3.82 9.41 5.19
CA LEU A 42 5.10 9.46 4.52
C LEU A 42 6.21 9.23 5.54
N ILE A 43 7.03 8.21 5.32
CA ILE A 43 8.18 7.92 6.17
C ILE A 43 9.45 8.24 5.38
N ASP A 44 10.00 9.42 5.61
CA ASP A 44 11.30 9.80 5.06
C ASP A 44 12.41 9.11 5.84
N ASP A 45 13.02 8.13 5.22
CA ASP A 45 14.08 7.28 5.79
C ASP A 45 15.47 7.92 5.63
N GLY A 46 15.57 9.20 5.97
CA GLY A 46 16.83 9.95 5.97
C GLY A 46 17.32 10.33 4.57
N SER A 47 16.42 10.82 3.71
CA SER A 47 16.78 11.30 2.37
C SER A 47 17.72 12.48 2.41
N SER A 48 18.60 12.58 1.42
CA SER A 48 19.56 13.68 1.25
C SER A 48 19.44 14.41 -0.10
N ASP A 49 18.47 14.02 -0.93
CA ASP A 49 18.28 14.53 -2.28
C ASP A 49 17.18 15.61 -2.39
N GLY A 50 16.54 15.97 -1.27
CA GLY A 50 15.39 16.89 -1.21
C GLY A 50 14.04 16.19 -1.22
N SER A 51 13.98 14.85 -1.09
CA SER A 51 12.72 14.11 -0.96
C SER A 51 11.99 14.45 0.34
N GLY A 52 12.73 14.61 1.45
CA GLY A 52 12.13 14.97 2.74
C GLY A 52 11.43 16.31 2.71
N GLU A 53 12.08 17.34 2.15
CA GLU A 53 11.51 18.69 1.99
C GLU A 53 10.26 18.67 1.08
N LEU A 54 10.26 17.80 0.06
CA LEU A 54 9.10 17.63 -0.81
C LEU A 54 7.93 16.99 -0.04
N CYS A 55 8.18 16.01 0.83
CA CYS A 55 7.15 15.46 1.71
C CYS A 55 6.51 16.55 2.59
N ASP A 56 7.33 17.40 3.22
CA ASP A 56 6.86 18.51 4.06
C ASP A 56 6.02 19.53 3.28
N LEU A 57 6.44 19.82 2.05
CA LEU A 57 5.69 20.73 1.18
C LEU A 57 4.29 20.18 0.85
N PHE A 58 4.17 18.87 0.60
CA PHE A 58 2.88 18.23 0.36
C PHE A 58 2.01 18.20 1.63
N ALA A 59 2.60 17.94 2.79
CA ALA A 59 1.88 17.96 4.07
C ALA A 59 1.31 19.35 4.42
N GLN A 60 1.98 20.43 4.03
CA GLN A 60 1.47 21.79 4.19
C GLN A 60 0.24 22.07 3.31
N ARG A 61 0.05 21.34 2.21
CA ARG A 61 -1.03 21.55 1.24
C ARG A 61 -2.22 20.60 1.43
N ASP A 62 -1.98 19.43 2.01
CA ASP A 62 -3.01 18.40 2.23
C ASP A 62 -2.97 17.90 3.68
N GLY A 63 -3.94 18.29 4.48
CA GLY A 63 -4.03 17.95 5.91
C GLY A 63 -4.22 16.45 6.20
N ARG A 64 -4.40 15.61 5.18
CA ARG A 64 -4.44 14.15 5.32
C ARG A 64 -3.05 13.53 5.43
N ILE A 65 -2.00 14.30 5.08
CA ILE A 65 -0.61 13.84 5.06
C ILE A 65 0.06 14.04 6.41
N LYS A 66 0.70 12.98 6.90
CA LYS A 66 1.59 12.99 8.07
C LYS A 66 2.99 12.60 7.61
N VAL A 67 3.99 13.42 7.91
CA VAL A 67 5.41 13.12 7.59
C VAL A 67 6.13 12.69 8.87
N ILE A 68 6.94 11.67 8.77
CA ILE A 68 7.85 11.23 9.83
C ILE A 68 9.24 11.10 9.21
N HIS A 69 10.18 11.91 9.70
CA HIS A 69 11.59 11.79 9.35
C HIS A 69 12.28 10.85 10.33
N GLN A 70 13.12 9.97 9.83
CA GLN A 70 13.96 9.08 10.63
C GLN A 70 15.36 8.96 10.05
N THR A 71 16.30 8.51 10.85
CA THR A 71 17.61 8.08 10.34
C THR A 71 17.42 6.84 9.48
N ASN A 72 18.14 6.76 8.36
CA ASN A 72 18.03 5.64 7.43
C ASN A 72 18.17 4.29 8.16
N ALA A 73 17.14 3.47 8.03
CA ALA A 73 17.07 2.14 8.63
C ALA A 73 16.47 1.10 7.65
N GLY A 74 16.24 1.51 6.40
CA GLY A 74 15.73 0.67 5.31
C GLY A 74 14.22 0.59 5.22
N GLN A 75 13.74 0.15 4.06
CA GLN A 75 12.33 0.14 3.68
C GLN A 75 11.45 -0.62 4.69
N SER A 76 11.92 -1.77 5.20
CA SER A 76 11.21 -2.54 6.23
C SER A 76 10.99 -1.73 7.52
N ALA A 77 12.00 -1.00 7.96
CA ALA A 77 11.90 -0.14 9.15
C ALA A 77 10.92 1.02 8.91
N ALA A 78 10.97 1.62 7.74
CA ALA A 78 10.04 2.68 7.34
C ALA A 78 8.59 2.17 7.29
N ARG A 79 8.33 1.02 6.66
CA ARG A 79 6.99 0.39 6.66
C ARG A 79 6.52 0.05 8.08
N ASN A 80 7.37 -0.50 8.94
CA ASN A 80 7.05 -0.78 10.34
C ASN A 80 6.71 0.51 11.11
N ARG A 81 7.45 1.58 10.87
CA ARG A 81 7.16 2.89 11.47
C ARG A 81 5.80 3.42 11.05
N GLY A 82 5.46 3.28 9.77
CA GLY A 82 4.14 3.62 9.25
C GLY A 82 3.03 2.79 9.89
N LEU A 83 3.20 1.47 9.98
CA LEU A 83 2.24 0.57 10.65
C LEU A 83 1.99 0.94 12.11
N ALA A 84 3.03 1.36 12.83
CA ALA A 84 2.92 1.73 14.24
C ALA A 84 2.07 2.98 14.50
N VAL A 85 1.90 3.85 13.51
CA VAL A 85 1.15 5.13 13.64
C VAL A 85 -0.14 5.14 12.84
N ALA A 86 -0.38 4.16 11.99
CA ALA A 86 -1.57 4.01 11.18
C ALA A 86 -2.83 3.87 12.05
N GLN A 87 -3.88 4.65 11.75
CA GLN A 87 -5.14 4.68 12.50
C GLN A 87 -6.30 4.05 11.70
N GLY A 88 -6.13 3.90 10.38
CA GLY A 88 -7.15 3.35 9.49
C GLY A 88 -7.55 1.92 9.83
N GLU A 89 -8.78 1.58 9.55
CA GLU A 89 -9.28 0.20 9.60
C GLU A 89 -8.70 -0.63 8.46
N LEU A 90 -8.32 0.06 7.38
CA LEU A 90 -7.72 -0.53 6.19
C LEU A 90 -6.32 0.04 5.98
N LEU A 91 -5.44 -0.76 5.38
CA LEU A 91 -4.05 -0.39 5.08
C LEU A 91 -3.77 -0.56 3.60
N GLY A 92 -3.10 0.44 3.02
CA GLY A 92 -2.48 0.39 1.71
C GLY A 92 -1.00 0.72 1.82
N PHE A 93 -0.22 0.26 0.87
CA PHE A 93 1.19 0.62 0.70
C PHE A 93 1.39 1.15 -0.71
N VAL A 94 2.27 2.14 -0.87
CA VAL A 94 2.67 2.65 -2.18
C VAL A 94 4.18 2.86 -2.14
N ASP A 95 4.89 2.35 -3.12
CA ASP A 95 6.31 2.62 -3.28
C ASP A 95 6.49 4.03 -3.87
N SER A 96 7.40 4.80 -3.33
CA SER A 96 7.52 6.24 -3.60
C SER A 96 8.03 6.61 -4.99
N ASP A 97 8.48 5.63 -5.76
CA ASP A 97 8.87 5.75 -7.17
C ASP A 97 7.78 5.31 -8.15
N ASP A 98 6.64 4.82 -7.63
CA ASP A 98 5.46 4.41 -8.39
C ASP A 98 4.34 5.47 -8.34
N TRP A 99 3.29 5.26 -9.13
CA TRP A 99 2.05 6.04 -9.12
C TRP A 99 0.83 5.13 -9.26
N ILE A 100 -0.31 5.60 -8.78
CA ILE A 100 -1.55 4.82 -8.74
C ILE A 100 -2.67 5.50 -9.53
N GLU A 101 -3.59 4.69 -10.09
CA GLU A 101 -4.77 5.21 -10.79
C GLU A 101 -5.72 5.96 -9.82
N PRO A 102 -6.44 6.99 -10.29
CA PRO A 102 -7.25 7.84 -9.42
C PRO A 102 -8.34 7.11 -8.63
N ASP A 103 -8.84 5.99 -9.10
CA ASP A 103 -9.92 5.20 -8.50
C ASP A 103 -9.44 3.92 -7.80
N MET A 104 -8.13 3.71 -7.70
CA MET A 104 -7.55 2.45 -7.20
C MET A 104 -8.09 2.07 -5.81
N TYR A 105 -8.05 2.98 -4.84
CA TYR A 105 -8.50 2.65 -3.47
C TYR A 105 -10.02 2.55 -3.36
N GLU A 106 -10.77 3.28 -4.14
CA GLU A 106 -12.22 3.14 -4.22
C GLU A 106 -12.60 1.77 -4.80
N PHE A 107 -11.97 1.37 -5.90
CA PHE A 107 -12.14 0.05 -6.52
C PHE A 107 -11.78 -1.08 -5.55
N LEU A 108 -10.60 -1.01 -4.91
CA LEU A 108 -10.16 -2.03 -3.95
C LEU A 108 -11.08 -2.13 -2.73
N TYR A 109 -11.58 -0.99 -2.24
CA TYR A 109 -12.54 -0.97 -1.14
C TYR A 109 -13.85 -1.65 -1.51
N HIS A 110 -14.44 -1.33 -2.66
CA HIS A 110 -15.67 -1.97 -3.13
C HIS A 110 -15.47 -3.47 -3.30
N LEU A 111 -14.38 -3.89 -3.93
CA LEU A 111 -14.07 -5.31 -4.10
C LEU A 111 -13.94 -6.05 -2.77
N LEU A 112 -13.28 -5.44 -1.78
CA LEU A 112 -13.14 -5.99 -0.43
C LEU A 112 -14.48 -6.10 0.29
N LYS A 113 -15.30 -5.03 0.23
CA LYS A 113 -16.60 -4.95 0.90
C LYS A 113 -17.61 -5.92 0.33
N GLU A 114 -17.77 -5.93 -1.00
CA GLU A 114 -18.77 -6.75 -1.69
C GLU A 114 -18.53 -8.27 -1.53
N ASN A 115 -17.27 -8.67 -1.40
CA ASN A 115 -16.89 -10.07 -1.25
C ASN A 115 -16.62 -10.48 0.21
N GLY A 116 -16.77 -9.56 1.18
CA GLY A 116 -16.45 -9.83 2.57
C GLY A 116 -14.98 -10.23 2.78
N ALA A 117 -14.10 -9.84 1.85
CA ALA A 117 -12.71 -10.27 1.83
C ALA A 117 -11.87 -9.57 2.91
N ASP A 118 -10.73 -10.15 3.25
CA ASP A 118 -9.74 -9.55 4.15
C ASP A 118 -8.65 -8.79 3.39
N ILE A 119 -8.46 -9.12 2.11
CA ILE A 119 -7.50 -8.51 1.19
C ILE A 119 -8.17 -8.38 -0.19
N SER A 120 -8.04 -7.22 -0.82
CA SER A 120 -8.36 -7.04 -2.23
C SER A 120 -7.11 -6.69 -3.02
N ILE A 121 -7.04 -7.11 -4.28
CA ILE A 121 -5.86 -7.01 -5.15
C ILE A 121 -6.28 -6.46 -6.49
N CYS A 122 -5.53 -5.52 -7.05
CA CYS A 122 -5.72 -5.02 -8.40
C CYS A 122 -4.57 -5.43 -9.34
N SER A 123 -4.81 -5.28 -10.63
CA SER A 123 -3.75 -5.39 -11.65
C SER A 123 -2.86 -4.16 -11.64
N HIS A 124 -1.71 -4.25 -12.32
CA HIS A 124 -0.77 -3.14 -12.42
C HIS A 124 -0.25 -2.97 -13.85
N TYR A 125 0.28 -1.79 -14.10
CA TYR A 125 1.01 -1.45 -15.32
C TYR A 125 2.51 -1.58 -15.08
N ILE A 126 3.26 -1.86 -16.14
CA ILE A 126 4.70 -1.60 -16.18
C ILE A 126 4.91 -0.51 -17.20
N GLU A 127 5.29 0.66 -16.73
CA GLU A 127 5.65 1.79 -17.56
C GLU A 127 7.17 1.80 -17.79
N THR A 128 7.55 1.92 -19.05
CA THR A 128 8.95 2.10 -19.45
C THR A 128 9.03 3.31 -20.35
N ALA A 129 10.20 3.89 -20.54
CA ALA A 129 10.40 5.06 -21.41
C ALA A 129 9.85 4.88 -22.84
N VAL A 130 9.59 3.65 -23.28
CA VAL A 130 9.18 3.31 -24.65
C VAL A 130 7.79 2.70 -24.72
N LYS A 131 7.30 2.07 -23.65
CA LYS A 131 6.07 1.27 -23.71
C LYS A 131 5.43 1.09 -22.34
N THR A 132 4.10 1.28 -22.28
CA THR A 132 3.26 0.87 -21.15
C THR A 132 2.66 -0.50 -21.42
N ARG A 133 2.75 -1.42 -20.48
CA ARG A 133 2.15 -2.76 -20.55
C ARG A 133 1.29 -3.00 -19.33
N VAL A 134 0.03 -3.42 -19.57
CA VAL A 134 -0.84 -3.96 -18.52
C VAL A 134 -0.37 -5.39 -18.19
N LYS A 135 -0.11 -5.67 -16.93
CA LYS A 135 0.14 -7.04 -16.47
C LYS A 135 -1.07 -7.60 -15.75
N HIS A 136 -1.45 -8.81 -16.15
CA HIS A 136 -2.48 -9.63 -15.52
C HIS A 136 -3.91 -9.07 -15.53
N SER A 137 -4.27 -8.21 -16.47
CA SER A 137 -5.67 -7.81 -16.68
C SER A 137 -6.37 -8.87 -17.53
N SER A 138 -7.16 -9.73 -16.88
CA SER A 138 -8.06 -10.66 -17.59
C SER A 138 -9.45 -10.06 -17.81
N GLY A 139 -9.76 -8.92 -17.19
CA GLY A 139 -11.12 -8.38 -17.08
C GLY A 139 -12.05 -9.24 -16.24
N GLN A 140 -11.53 -10.25 -15.54
CA GLN A 140 -12.29 -11.19 -14.72
C GLN A 140 -11.88 -11.04 -13.24
N PHE A 141 -12.88 -11.10 -12.38
CA PHE A 141 -12.67 -11.18 -10.94
C PHE A 141 -12.48 -12.63 -10.50
N SER A 142 -11.58 -12.85 -9.57
CA SER A 142 -11.38 -14.16 -8.94
C SER A 142 -11.39 -13.99 -7.43
N SER A 143 -12.15 -14.85 -6.75
CA SER A 143 -12.10 -14.95 -5.28
C SER A 143 -11.34 -16.20 -4.90
N PHE A 144 -10.54 -16.12 -3.87
CA PHE A 144 -9.72 -17.21 -3.36
C PHE A 144 -10.03 -17.43 -1.89
N SER A 145 -10.20 -18.68 -1.51
CA SER A 145 -10.10 -19.06 -0.11
C SER A 145 -8.67 -18.80 0.37
N ARG A 146 -8.48 -18.80 1.67
CA ARG A 146 -7.15 -18.63 2.28
C ARG A 146 -6.13 -19.65 1.75
N GLU A 147 -6.51 -20.93 1.70
CA GLU A 147 -5.63 -22.01 1.25
C GLU A 147 -5.24 -21.86 -0.21
N GLU A 148 -6.21 -21.50 -1.06
CA GLU A 148 -5.98 -21.20 -2.47
C GLU A 148 -5.08 -19.97 -2.65
N ALA A 149 -5.29 -18.92 -1.86
CA ALA A 149 -4.47 -17.71 -1.90
C ALA A 149 -3.01 -18.02 -1.52
N ILE A 150 -2.75 -18.80 -0.46
CA ILE A 150 -1.42 -19.23 -0.07
C ILE A 150 -0.75 -20.03 -1.20
N ARG A 151 -1.45 -21.01 -1.76
CA ARG A 151 -0.92 -21.84 -2.85
C ARG A 151 -0.55 -20.98 -4.05
N THR A 152 -1.44 -20.07 -4.45
CA THR A 152 -1.26 -19.17 -5.60
C THR A 152 -0.11 -18.19 -5.36
N LEU A 153 0.06 -17.72 -4.12
CA LEU A 153 1.16 -16.85 -3.70
C LEU A 153 2.52 -17.56 -3.79
N VAL A 154 2.59 -18.82 -3.32
CA VAL A 154 3.81 -19.64 -3.38
C VAL A 154 4.18 -19.98 -4.83
N GLU A 155 3.19 -20.22 -5.69
CA GLU A 155 3.41 -20.47 -7.11
C GLU A 155 3.85 -19.22 -7.89
N ASP A 156 3.71 -18.02 -7.31
CA ASP A 156 4.05 -16.71 -7.89
C ASP A 156 3.48 -16.47 -9.29
N LYS A 157 2.26 -16.98 -9.54
CA LYS A 157 1.62 -16.90 -10.88
C LYS A 157 0.54 -15.85 -10.97
N ARG A 158 -0.47 -15.91 -10.10
CA ARG A 158 -1.64 -15.04 -10.13
C ARG A 158 -1.62 -13.96 -9.04
N ILE A 159 -1.15 -14.31 -7.85
CA ILE A 159 -0.96 -13.39 -6.73
C ILE A 159 0.54 -13.22 -6.55
N ARG A 160 0.99 -11.96 -6.56
CA ARG A 160 2.38 -11.59 -6.30
C ARG A 160 2.55 -11.14 -4.86
N ASN A 161 3.78 -11.23 -4.36
CA ASN A 161 4.13 -10.79 -3.00
C ASN A 161 4.21 -9.26 -2.86
N TYR A 162 3.88 -8.49 -3.90
CA TYR A 162 3.89 -7.02 -3.83
C TYR A 162 2.94 -6.52 -2.77
N MET A 163 3.34 -5.46 -2.05
CA MET A 163 2.48 -4.84 -1.04
C MET A 163 1.61 -3.73 -1.65
N TRP A 164 2.07 -3.09 -2.71
CA TRP A 164 1.52 -1.87 -3.27
C TRP A 164 0.30 -2.07 -4.20
N ASP A 165 -0.03 -3.27 -4.62
CA ASP A 165 -1.20 -3.57 -5.45
C ASP A 165 -2.43 -4.05 -4.65
N LYS A 166 -2.44 -3.80 -3.32
CA LYS A 166 -3.42 -4.39 -2.41
C LYS A 166 -3.98 -3.41 -1.40
N LEU A 167 -5.20 -3.73 -0.94
CA LEU A 167 -5.81 -3.14 0.24
C LEU A 167 -6.06 -4.26 1.26
N TYR A 168 -5.70 -3.99 2.51
CA TYR A 168 -5.72 -4.96 3.60
C TYR A 168 -6.59 -4.49 4.76
N LYS A 169 -7.29 -5.41 5.44
CA LYS A 169 -7.78 -5.12 6.78
C LYS A 169 -6.60 -4.99 7.76
N ARG A 170 -6.52 -3.90 8.52
CA ARG A 170 -5.42 -3.62 9.45
C ARG A 170 -5.17 -4.74 10.45
N GLN A 171 -6.23 -5.42 10.89
CA GLN A 171 -6.13 -6.55 11.82
C GLN A 171 -5.22 -7.70 11.33
N LEU A 172 -4.96 -7.82 10.03
CA LEU A 172 -4.04 -8.80 9.47
C LEU A 172 -2.60 -8.56 9.91
N PHE A 173 -2.25 -7.31 10.26
CA PHE A 173 -0.91 -6.93 10.68
C PHE A 173 -0.71 -6.93 12.20
N ALA A 174 -1.69 -7.43 12.97
CA ALA A 174 -1.54 -7.54 14.43
C ALA A 174 -0.40 -8.51 14.79
N GLY A 175 0.69 -7.97 15.34
CA GLY A 175 1.88 -8.75 15.69
C GLY A 175 2.79 -9.12 14.52
N ILE A 176 2.51 -8.62 13.32
CA ILE A 176 3.35 -8.84 12.14
C ILE A 176 4.21 -7.60 11.88
N TYR A 177 5.49 -7.82 11.60
CA TYR A 177 6.45 -6.78 11.28
C TYR A 177 7.25 -7.18 10.05
N PHE A 178 7.60 -6.19 9.24
CA PHE A 178 8.56 -6.37 8.15
C PHE A 178 9.93 -6.68 8.75
N PRO A 179 10.60 -7.77 8.33
CA PRO A 179 11.92 -8.12 8.86
C PRO A 179 12.97 -7.09 8.39
N VAL A 180 13.60 -6.42 9.35
CA VAL A 180 14.66 -5.43 9.07
C VAL A 180 15.93 -6.16 8.64
N ASN A 181 16.70 -5.57 7.71
CA ASN A 181 17.95 -6.12 7.16
C ASN A 181 17.80 -7.49 6.45
N ARG A 182 16.65 -7.76 5.87
CA ARG A 182 16.44 -8.93 5.02
C ARG A 182 15.95 -8.50 3.64
N VAL A 183 16.36 -9.25 2.63
CA VAL A 183 15.78 -9.17 1.27
C VAL A 183 14.51 -10.03 1.21
N PHE A 184 13.59 -9.68 0.30
CA PHE A 184 12.30 -10.36 0.15
C PHE A 184 11.42 -10.28 1.40
N GLU A 185 11.43 -9.13 2.08
CA GLU A 185 10.62 -8.84 3.26
C GLU A 185 9.12 -8.99 2.99
N ASP A 186 8.67 -8.68 1.78
CA ASP A 186 7.27 -8.80 1.35
C ASP A 186 6.79 -10.25 1.39
N ILE A 187 7.65 -11.21 1.01
CA ILE A 187 7.34 -12.65 1.11
C ILE A 187 7.15 -13.04 2.56
N ALA A 188 8.05 -12.63 3.45
CA ALA A 188 7.97 -12.96 4.86
C ALA A 188 6.67 -12.45 5.51
N VAL A 189 6.27 -11.22 5.18
CA VAL A 189 5.02 -10.61 5.66
C VAL A 189 3.81 -11.32 5.03
N SER A 190 3.83 -11.57 3.72
CA SER A 190 2.76 -12.25 3.01
C SER A 190 2.49 -13.65 3.55
N VAL A 191 3.52 -14.41 3.88
CA VAL A 191 3.39 -15.71 4.55
C VAL A 191 2.87 -15.54 5.98
N SER A 192 3.31 -14.55 6.73
CA SER A 192 2.92 -14.34 8.12
C SER A 192 1.43 -14.07 8.29
N TYR A 193 0.82 -13.11 7.56
CA TYR A 193 -0.62 -12.83 7.70
C TYR A 193 -1.50 -13.96 7.15
N THR A 194 -0.96 -14.85 6.32
CA THR A 194 -1.65 -16.05 5.88
C THR A 194 -1.54 -17.20 6.89
N HIS A 195 -0.49 -17.27 7.71
CA HIS A 195 -0.27 -18.36 8.71
C HIS A 195 -0.92 -18.08 10.06
N LEU A 196 -0.85 -16.84 10.59
CA LEU A 196 -1.26 -16.51 11.96
C LEU A 196 -2.77 -16.58 12.24
N ARG A 197 -3.61 -16.83 11.24
CA ARG A 197 -5.06 -17.00 11.40
C ARG A 197 -5.55 -18.44 11.22
N ALA A 198 -4.70 -19.43 11.47
CA ALA A 198 -5.04 -20.86 11.42
C ALA A 198 -5.65 -21.39 12.74
N HIS A 199 -5.99 -20.50 13.69
CA HIS A 199 -6.60 -20.90 14.98
C HIS A 199 -7.88 -20.14 15.26
#